data_bbd5cac02c26dfe5b36c391595e0d516
#
_entry.id   bbd5cac02c26dfe5b36c391595e0d516
#
_cell.length_a   1.000
_cell.length_b   1.000
_cell.length_c   1.000
_cell.angle_alpha   90.00
_cell.angle_beta   90.00
_cell.angle_gamma   90.00
#
_symmetry.space_group_name_H-M   'P 1'
#
loop_
_entity.id
_entity.type
_entity.pdbx_description
1 polymer ?
#
loop_
_entity_poly.entity_id
_entity_poly.type
_entity_poly.pdbx_seq_one_letter_code
_entity_poly.pdbx_strand_id
1 'polypeptide(L)'
;MPDYDNLNVAVITVSDRAHAGTYEDLTGPLIAQRFSDVGANIIQQVIVPDEVTAIAAEIRHGLIADVIITTGGTGVAPRDVTPEATKPFITMELPGIAEALRMRGLQSTQMAVISRGLAGFHGNTLIINLPGSVNAVTEGLETLLPVISHLIAQRSGRDQH
;
A
#
# COMPACT_ATOMS: atom_id res chain seq x y z
N MET A 1 -13.79 -11.03 -13.77
CA MET A 1 -13.10 -9.73 -13.81
C MET A 1 -13.08 -9.15 -12.41
N PRO A 2 -11.97 -8.61 -11.95
CA PRO A 2 -11.93 -7.88 -10.69
C PRO A 2 -12.88 -6.69 -10.75
N ASP A 3 -13.72 -6.53 -9.73
CA ASP A 3 -14.68 -5.44 -9.61
C ASP A 3 -14.16 -4.41 -8.62
N TYR A 4 -13.77 -3.25 -9.13
CA TYR A 4 -13.30 -2.11 -8.34
C TYR A 4 -14.31 -0.98 -8.27
N ASP A 5 -15.46 -1.13 -8.92
CA ASP A 5 -16.48 -0.09 -8.93
C ASP A 5 -16.94 0.20 -7.49
N ASN A 6 -16.88 1.47 -7.13
CA ASN A 6 -17.22 1.99 -5.80
C ASN A 6 -16.23 1.62 -4.68
N LEU A 7 -15.09 0.97 -4.95
CA LEU A 7 -14.04 0.83 -3.93
C LEU A 7 -13.31 2.16 -3.73
N ASN A 8 -13.16 2.54 -2.47
CA ASN A 8 -12.45 3.75 -2.07
C ASN A 8 -11.02 3.41 -1.69
N VAL A 9 -10.06 4.14 -2.23
CA VAL A 9 -8.62 3.89 -2.04
C VAL A 9 -7.95 5.14 -1.51
N ALA A 10 -7.12 4.96 -0.48
CA ALA A 10 -6.22 5.97 0.05
C ALA A 10 -4.78 5.62 -0.34
N VAL A 11 -4.03 6.61 -0.80
CA VAL A 11 -2.63 6.47 -1.21
C VAL A 11 -1.77 7.39 -0.36
N ILE A 12 -0.77 6.83 0.31
CA ILE A 12 0.15 7.56 1.20
C ILE A 12 1.57 7.34 0.71
N THR A 13 2.21 8.40 0.21
CA THR A 13 3.62 8.37 -0.14
C THR A 13 4.45 8.77 1.09
N VAL A 14 5.39 7.92 1.46
CA VAL A 14 6.29 8.12 2.60
C VAL A 14 7.67 8.46 2.06
N SER A 15 8.05 9.73 2.14
CA SER A 15 9.35 10.23 1.63
C SER A 15 9.68 11.58 2.20
N ASP A 16 10.78 11.69 2.94
CA ASP A 16 11.29 12.96 3.43
C ASP A 16 11.56 13.93 2.28
N ARG A 17 12.18 13.46 1.21
CA ARG A 17 12.56 14.31 0.06
C ARG A 17 11.35 14.79 -0.73
N ALA A 18 10.38 13.93 -0.97
CA ALA A 18 9.16 14.32 -1.67
C ALA A 18 8.32 15.27 -0.81
N HIS A 19 8.24 15.02 0.49
CA HIS A 19 7.55 15.92 1.43
C HIS A 19 8.19 17.30 1.49
N ALA A 20 9.53 17.39 1.47
CA ALA A 20 10.26 18.65 1.44
C ALA A 20 10.25 19.35 0.06
N GLY A 21 9.72 18.70 -0.97
CA GLY A 21 9.68 19.25 -2.33
C GLY A 21 11.01 19.17 -3.09
N THR A 22 12.01 18.44 -2.58
CA THR A 22 13.35 18.29 -3.22
C THR A 22 13.40 17.09 -4.16
N TYR A 23 12.35 16.28 -4.22
CA TYR A 23 12.22 15.13 -5.09
C TYR A 23 10.76 15.00 -5.56
N GLU A 24 10.53 14.63 -6.82
CA GLU A 24 9.20 14.42 -7.35
C GLU A 24 8.64 13.07 -6.88
N ASP A 25 7.42 13.06 -6.35
CA ASP A 25 6.69 11.84 -6.04
C ASP A 25 6.20 11.19 -7.33
N LEU A 26 6.81 10.07 -7.71
CA LEU A 26 6.43 9.31 -8.90
C LEU A 26 5.53 8.12 -8.56
N THR A 27 5.66 7.54 -7.37
CA THR A 27 4.96 6.30 -7.01
C THR A 27 3.53 6.54 -6.52
N GLY A 28 3.28 7.60 -5.77
CA GLY A 28 1.94 7.95 -5.32
C GLY A 28 0.97 8.16 -6.49
N PRO A 29 1.28 9.05 -7.45
CA PRO A 29 0.45 9.23 -8.64
C PRO A 29 0.29 7.97 -9.49
N LEU A 30 1.34 7.14 -9.61
CA LEU A 30 1.27 5.87 -10.34
C LEU A 30 0.26 4.91 -9.69
N ILE A 31 0.29 4.77 -8.37
CA ILE A 31 -0.67 3.94 -7.64
C ILE A 31 -2.09 4.45 -7.84
N ALA A 32 -2.30 5.75 -7.63
CA ALA A 32 -3.61 6.39 -7.81
C ALA A 32 -4.16 6.17 -9.22
N GLN A 33 -3.33 6.34 -10.24
CA GLN A 33 -3.73 6.15 -11.64
C GLN A 33 -4.12 4.69 -11.90
N ARG A 34 -3.33 3.72 -11.44
CA ARG A 34 -3.59 2.29 -11.67
C ARG A 34 -4.91 1.83 -11.01
N PHE A 35 -5.22 2.33 -9.81
CA PHE A 35 -6.51 2.06 -9.18
C PHE A 35 -7.67 2.76 -9.90
N SER A 36 -7.48 4.00 -10.33
CA SER A 36 -8.51 4.71 -11.12
C SER A 36 -8.80 4.02 -12.45
N ASP A 37 -7.78 3.49 -13.12
CA ASP A 37 -7.91 2.79 -14.39
C ASP A 37 -8.77 1.52 -14.29
N VAL A 38 -8.86 0.92 -13.10
CA VAL A 38 -9.71 -0.25 -12.85
C VAL A 38 -11.05 0.09 -12.20
N GLY A 39 -11.37 1.37 -12.04
CA GLY A 39 -12.69 1.84 -11.59
C GLY A 39 -12.77 2.26 -10.12
N ALA A 40 -11.68 2.21 -9.36
CA ALA A 40 -11.68 2.63 -7.96
C ALA A 40 -11.71 4.16 -7.81
N ASN A 41 -12.22 4.63 -6.67
CA ASN A 41 -12.23 6.03 -6.30
C ASN A 41 -11.02 6.35 -5.40
N ILE A 42 -10.20 7.32 -5.79
CA ILE A 42 -9.11 7.80 -4.94
C ILE A 42 -9.65 8.89 -4.02
N ILE A 43 -9.80 8.58 -2.73
CA ILE A 43 -10.37 9.51 -1.75
C ILE A 43 -9.32 10.23 -0.91
N GLN A 44 -8.07 9.76 -0.96
CA GLN A 44 -6.95 10.37 -0.26
C GLN A 44 -5.67 10.12 -1.05
N GLN A 45 -4.89 11.17 -1.27
CA GLN A 45 -3.56 11.06 -1.87
C GLN A 45 -2.67 12.11 -1.20
N VAL A 46 -1.73 11.65 -0.39
CA VAL A 46 -0.90 12.52 0.46
C VAL A 46 0.56 12.08 0.45
N ILE A 47 1.45 13.01 0.75
CA ILE A 47 2.87 12.77 0.96
C ILE A 47 3.20 13.12 2.41
N VAL A 48 3.88 12.23 3.11
CA VAL A 48 4.31 12.43 4.50
C VAL A 48 5.81 12.19 4.64
N PRO A 49 6.47 12.81 5.65
CA PRO A 49 7.85 12.48 5.97
C PRO A 49 7.97 11.07 6.56
N ASP A 50 9.21 10.56 6.59
CA ASP A 50 9.55 9.25 7.18
C ASP A 50 9.52 9.32 8.73
N GLU A 51 8.34 9.58 9.27
CA GLU A 51 8.08 9.70 10.72
C GLU A 51 6.86 8.87 11.11
N VAL A 52 6.99 8.04 12.16
CA VAL A 52 5.93 7.15 12.63
C VAL A 52 4.62 7.89 12.88
N THR A 53 4.68 9.02 13.57
CA THR A 53 3.48 9.80 13.92
C THR A 53 2.76 10.37 12.69
N ALA A 54 3.51 10.86 11.71
CA ALA A 54 2.97 11.41 10.47
C ALA A 54 2.31 10.32 9.62
N ILE A 55 2.99 9.19 9.46
CA ILE A 55 2.46 8.03 8.72
C ILE A 55 1.20 7.50 9.42
N ALA A 56 1.26 7.29 10.73
CA ALA A 56 0.13 6.77 11.50
C ALA A 56 -1.10 7.69 11.43
N ALA A 57 -0.91 9.01 11.47
CA ALA A 57 -2.01 9.97 11.34
C ALA A 57 -2.74 9.80 10.00
N GLU A 58 -2.00 9.64 8.90
CA GLU A 58 -2.60 9.48 7.58
C GLU A 58 -3.22 8.09 7.36
N ILE A 59 -2.66 7.03 7.96
CA ILE A 59 -3.32 5.72 7.97
C ILE A 59 -4.66 5.84 8.70
N ARG A 60 -4.70 6.52 9.86
CA ARG A 60 -5.94 6.73 10.62
C ARG A 60 -6.99 7.48 9.81
N HIS A 61 -6.61 8.55 9.10
CA HIS A 61 -7.51 9.26 8.18
C HIS A 61 -8.01 8.36 7.06
N GLY A 62 -7.17 7.47 6.56
CA GLY A 62 -7.48 6.54 5.47
C GLY A 62 -8.39 5.37 5.86
N LEU A 63 -8.69 5.16 7.14
CA LEU A 63 -9.52 4.02 7.58
C LEU A 63 -10.99 4.11 7.13
N ILE A 64 -11.42 5.22 6.57
CA ILE A 64 -12.70 5.34 5.85
C ILE A 64 -12.66 4.72 4.45
N ALA A 65 -11.48 4.43 3.93
CA ALA A 65 -11.29 3.75 2.64
C ALA A 65 -11.44 2.24 2.79
N ASP A 66 -11.67 1.56 1.66
CA ASP A 66 -11.63 0.11 1.58
C ASP A 66 -10.20 -0.43 1.51
N VAL A 67 -9.31 0.36 0.89
CA VAL A 67 -7.89 0.00 0.70
C VAL A 67 -7.01 1.20 1.03
N ILE A 68 -5.95 0.96 1.79
CA ILE A 68 -4.87 1.92 2.03
C ILE A 68 -3.59 1.33 1.43
N ILE A 69 -2.97 2.05 0.52
CA ILE A 69 -1.66 1.70 -0.03
C ILE A 69 -0.64 2.74 0.44
N THR A 70 0.39 2.30 1.13
CA THR A 70 1.56 3.14 1.37
C THR A 70 2.67 2.81 0.38
N THR A 71 3.52 3.76 0.06
CA THR A 71 4.71 3.55 -0.79
C THR A 71 5.90 4.26 -0.20
N GLY A 72 7.01 3.54 -0.04
CA GLY A 72 8.24 4.03 0.57
C GLY A 72 8.41 3.65 2.05
N GLY A 73 9.61 3.82 2.55
CA GLY A 73 9.95 3.61 3.96
C GLY A 73 9.90 2.16 4.44
N THR A 74 10.06 1.18 3.55
CA THR A 74 9.93 -0.27 3.89
C THR A 74 11.25 -1.02 4.02
N GLY A 75 12.38 -0.36 3.83
CA GLY A 75 13.70 -0.99 3.91
C GLY A 75 14.28 -1.05 5.32
N VAL A 76 15.61 -1.03 5.40
CA VAL A 76 16.36 -1.19 6.67
C VAL A 76 17.12 0.08 7.08
N ALA A 77 16.96 1.19 6.35
CA ALA A 77 17.58 2.46 6.73
C ALA A 77 16.96 3.00 8.04
N PRO A 78 17.71 3.80 8.81
CA PRO A 78 17.20 4.33 10.09
C PRO A 78 15.89 5.11 9.98
N ARG A 79 15.64 5.74 8.84
CA ARG A 79 14.41 6.49 8.58
C ARG A 79 13.29 5.64 7.95
N ASP A 80 13.54 4.36 7.64
CA ASP A 80 12.52 3.44 7.13
C ASP A 80 11.67 2.92 8.29
N VAL A 81 10.51 3.56 8.54
CA VAL A 81 9.64 3.29 9.69
C VAL A 81 8.18 3.00 9.28
N THR A 82 7.92 2.81 8.00
CA THR A 82 6.55 2.54 7.53
C THR A 82 5.95 1.26 8.14
N PRO A 83 6.67 0.13 8.24
CA PRO A 83 6.13 -1.06 8.90
C PRO A 83 5.79 -0.83 10.37
N GLU A 84 6.63 -0.09 11.10
CA GLU A 84 6.40 0.23 12.52
C GLU A 84 5.17 1.12 12.70
N ALA A 85 4.95 2.07 11.80
CA ALA A 85 3.76 2.93 11.83
C ALA A 85 2.49 2.16 11.45
N THR A 86 2.59 1.16 10.59
CA THR A 86 1.48 0.38 10.05
C THR A 86 1.03 -0.74 10.98
N LYS A 87 1.99 -1.41 11.63
CA LYS A 87 1.74 -2.61 12.44
C LYS A 87 0.63 -2.46 13.48
N PRO A 88 0.52 -1.35 14.24
CA PRO A 88 -0.55 -1.18 15.23
C PRO A 88 -1.96 -1.18 14.64
N PHE A 89 -2.10 -0.88 13.35
CA PHE A 89 -3.40 -0.86 12.68
C PHE A 89 -3.81 -2.24 12.15
N ILE A 90 -2.87 -3.17 11.95
CA ILE A 90 -3.17 -4.49 11.39
C ILE A 90 -3.69 -5.40 12.50
N THR A 91 -4.98 -5.72 12.44
CA THR A 91 -5.64 -6.63 13.38
C THR A 91 -5.73 -8.07 12.83
N MET A 92 -5.66 -8.22 11.51
CA MET A 92 -5.59 -9.50 10.82
C MET A 92 -4.49 -9.43 9.77
N GLU A 93 -3.36 -10.08 10.04
CA GLU A 93 -2.24 -10.08 9.11
C GLU A 93 -2.50 -11.00 7.92
N LEU A 94 -2.08 -10.57 6.73
CA LEU A 94 -2.11 -11.36 5.49
C LEU A 94 -0.66 -11.55 5.00
N PRO A 95 0.12 -12.44 5.63
CA PRO A 95 1.55 -12.59 5.31
C PRO A 95 1.78 -13.03 3.87
N GLY A 96 0.86 -13.77 3.28
CA GLY A 96 0.97 -14.23 1.90
C GLY A 96 1.01 -13.10 0.88
N ILE A 97 0.38 -11.95 1.14
CA ILE A 97 0.47 -10.78 0.26
C ILE A 97 1.90 -10.22 0.29
N ALA A 98 2.46 -9.99 1.47
CA ALA A 98 3.82 -9.48 1.62
C ALA A 98 4.86 -10.45 1.05
N GLU A 99 4.67 -11.75 1.22
CA GLU A 99 5.51 -12.79 0.63
C GLU A 99 5.45 -12.76 -0.90
N ALA A 100 4.26 -12.69 -1.48
CA ALA A 100 4.08 -12.62 -2.93
C ALA A 100 4.75 -11.38 -3.53
N LEU A 101 4.65 -10.23 -2.86
CA LEU A 101 5.30 -8.99 -3.29
C LEU A 101 6.83 -9.14 -3.28
N ARG A 102 7.41 -9.72 -2.23
CA ARG A 102 8.86 -9.97 -2.16
C ARG A 102 9.31 -10.98 -3.20
N MET A 103 8.58 -12.06 -3.40
CA MET A 103 8.88 -13.07 -4.43
C MET A 103 8.85 -12.47 -5.84
N ARG A 104 7.85 -11.65 -6.12
CA ARG A 104 7.76 -10.96 -7.42
C ARG A 104 8.94 -9.99 -7.60
N GLY A 105 9.28 -9.23 -6.58
CA GLY A 105 10.41 -8.30 -6.59
C GLY A 105 11.75 -8.98 -6.80
N LEU A 106 11.95 -10.19 -6.24
CA LEU A 106 13.18 -10.97 -6.40
C LEU A 106 13.47 -11.37 -7.85
N GLN A 107 12.46 -11.40 -8.73
CA GLN A 107 12.65 -11.64 -10.16
C GLN A 107 13.38 -10.47 -10.85
N SER A 108 13.32 -9.28 -10.27
CA SER A 108 13.93 -8.06 -10.82
C SER A 108 15.17 -7.61 -10.06
N THR A 109 15.21 -7.80 -8.73
CA THR A 109 16.33 -7.39 -7.88
C THR A 109 16.43 -8.23 -6.62
N GLN A 110 17.67 -8.61 -6.26
CA GLN A 110 17.93 -9.30 -4.99
C GLN A 110 17.58 -8.44 -3.77
N MET A 111 17.58 -7.12 -3.92
CA MET A 111 17.26 -6.20 -2.81
C MET A 111 15.80 -6.28 -2.36
N ALA A 112 14.92 -6.87 -3.16
CA ALA A 112 13.53 -7.10 -2.76
C ALA A 112 13.40 -7.93 -1.46
N VAL A 113 14.38 -8.77 -1.14
CA VAL A 113 14.40 -9.61 0.06
C VAL A 113 14.41 -8.80 1.36
N ILE A 114 14.93 -7.57 1.34
CA ILE A 114 15.03 -6.73 2.54
C ILE A 114 13.78 -5.89 2.81
N SER A 115 12.79 -5.93 1.93
CA SER A 115 11.53 -5.23 2.19
C SER A 115 10.83 -5.81 3.43
N ARG A 116 10.49 -4.94 4.38
CA ARG A 116 9.78 -5.28 5.61
C ARG A 116 8.30 -4.89 5.55
N GLY A 117 7.80 -4.59 4.34
CA GLY A 117 6.42 -4.20 4.12
C GLY A 117 5.42 -5.21 4.68
N LEU A 118 4.32 -4.69 5.22
CA LEU A 118 3.24 -5.44 5.83
C LEU A 118 2.00 -5.41 4.96
N ALA A 119 1.12 -6.37 5.15
CA ALA A 119 -0.22 -6.38 4.58
C ALA A 119 -1.20 -7.04 5.56
N GLY A 120 -2.40 -6.48 5.65
CA GLY A 120 -3.44 -7.02 6.51
C GLY A 120 -4.67 -6.13 6.60
N PHE A 121 -5.64 -6.56 7.36
CA PHE A 121 -6.87 -5.81 7.60
C PHE A 121 -6.88 -5.06 8.93
N HIS A 122 -7.46 -3.88 8.89
CA HIS A 122 -8.03 -3.19 10.04
C HIS A 122 -9.53 -3.13 9.85
N GLY A 123 -10.29 -3.91 10.61
CA GLY A 123 -11.72 -4.07 10.32
C GLY A 123 -11.93 -4.60 8.90
N ASN A 124 -12.59 -3.83 8.04
CA ASN A 124 -12.79 -4.15 6.63
C ASN A 124 -11.84 -3.38 5.68
N THR A 125 -10.94 -2.58 6.22
CA THR A 125 -9.95 -1.84 5.43
C THR A 125 -8.69 -2.67 5.23
N LEU A 126 -8.32 -2.93 3.98
CA LEU A 126 -7.07 -3.58 3.61
C LEU A 126 -5.94 -2.56 3.60
N ILE A 127 -4.87 -2.83 4.32
CA ILE A 127 -3.67 -1.97 4.37
C ILE A 127 -2.49 -2.73 3.79
N ILE A 128 -1.79 -2.14 2.81
CA ILE A 128 -0.63 -2.75 2.16
C ILE A 128 0.50 -1.72 2.06
N ASN A 129 1.70 -2.12 2.49
CA ASN A 129 2.92 -1.34 2.25
C ASN A 129 3.59 -1.79 0.96
N LEU A 130 3.87 -0.84 0.06
CA LEU A 130 4.69 -1.05 -1.12
C LEU A 130 6.04 -0.34 -0.97
N PRO A 131 7.11 -0.86 -1.60
CA PRO A 131 8.39 -0.16 -1.66
C PRO A 131 8.30 1.18 -2.39
N GLY A 132 9.37 1.97 -2.32
CA GLY A 132 9.38 3.34 -2.86
C GLY A 132 9.89 3.46 -4.30
N SER A 133 10.21 2.39 -5.00
CA SER A 133 10.67 2.46 -6.39
C SER A 133 9.53 2.26 -7.39
N VAL A 134 9.61 2.94 -8.53
CA VAL A 134 8.60 2.82 -9.60
C VAL A 134 8.47 1.37 -10.09
N ASN A 135 9.60 0.66 -10.27
CA ASN A 135 9.57 -0.74 -10.68
C ASN A 135 8.88 -1.63 -9.66
N ALA A 136 9.20 -1.49 -8.38
CA ALA A 136 8.60 -2.29 -7.31
C ALA A 136 7.10 -2.02 -7.18
N VAL A 137 6.68 -0.78 -7.33
CA VAL A 137 5.26 -0.40 -7.33
C VAL A 137 4.54 -1.00 -8.52
N THR A 138 5.10 -0.90 -9.72
CA THR A 138 4.51 -1.47 -10.94
C THR A 138 4.31 -2.98 -10.79
N GLU A 139 5.35 -3.69 -10.41
CA GLU A 139 5.32 -5.15 -10.20
C GLU A 139 4.36 -5.55 -9.07
N GLY A 140 4.35 -4.76 -8.00
CA GLY A 140 3.46 -4.97 -6.87
C GLY A 140 1.99 -4.84 -7.28
N LEU A 141 1.64 -3.82 -8.05
CA LEU A 141 0.27 -3.60 -8.54
C LEU A 141 -0.16 -4.69 -9.52
N GLU A 142 0.74 -5.18 -10.38
CA GLU A 142 0.46 -6.33 -11.26
C GLU A 142 0.10 -7.58 -10.44
N THR A 143 0.75 -7.77 -9.29
CA THR A 143 0.47 -8.89 -8.38
C THR A 143 -0.85 -8.68 -7.60
N LEU A 144 -1.12 -7.46 -7.15
CA LEU A 144 -2.20 -7.16 -6.22
C LEU A 144 -3.56 -6.92 -6.89
N LEU A 145 -3.59 -6.17 -8.00
CA LEU A 145 -4.85 -5.80 -8.63
C LEU A 145 -5.74 -7.01 -9.03
N PRO A 146 -5.21 -8.17 -9.42
CA PRO A 146 -6.07 -9.34 -9.67
C PRO A 146 -6.80 -9.89 -8.44
N VAL A 147 -6.35 -9.57 -7.21
CA VAL A 147 -6.86 -10.21 -5.99
C VAL A 147 -7.53 -9.26 -4.99
N ILE A 148 -7.22 -7.97 -5.01
CA ILE A 148 -7.70 -7.02 -3.99
C ILE A 148 -9.23 -6.94 -3.95
N SER A 149 -9.90 -6.80 -5.08
CA SER A 149 -11.35 -6.67 -5.12
C SER A 149 -12.05 -7.89 -4.53
N HIS A 150 -11.52 -9.08 -4.83
CA HIS A 150 -12.02 -10.34 -4.28
C HIS A 150 -11.80 -10.42 -2.76
N LEU A 151 -10.62 -10.02 -2.28
CA LEU A 151 -10.33 -9.96 -0.84
C LEU A 151 -11.32 -9.04 -0.09
N ILE A 152 -11.59 -7.86 -0.65
CA ILE A 152 -12.53 -6.90 -0.06
C ILE A 152 -13.95 -7.48 -0.04
N ALA A 153 -14.38 -8.12 -1.12
CA ALA A 153 -15.69 -8.76 -1.21
C ALA A 153 -15.83 -9.89 -0.18
N GLN A 154 -14.83 -10.75 -0.06
CA GLN A 154 -14.82 -11.81 0.96
C GLN A 154 -14.85 -11.23 2.38
N ARG A 155 -14.01 -10.23 2.66
CA ARG A 155 -13.93 -9.63 3.99
C ARG A 155 -15.25 -8.99 4.43
N SER A 156 -15.95 -8.36 3.50
CA SER A 156 -17.25 -7.72 3.77
C SER A 156 -18.45 -8.71 3.78
N GLY A 157 -18.20 -9.99 3.51
CA GLY A 157 -19.26 -11.00 3.41
C GLY A 157 -20.13 -10.89 2.16
N ARG A 158 -19.70 -10.11 1.17
CA ARG A 158 -20.44 -9.97 -0.10
C ARG A 158 -20.15 -11.10 -1.08
N ASP A 159 -19.02 -11.77 -0.91
CA ASP A 159 -18.63 -12.95 -1.70
C ASP A 159 -18.96 -14.20 -0.87
N GLN A 160 -20.09 -14.81 -1.16
CA GLN A 160 -20.52 -16.07 -0.54
C GLN A 160 -20.16 -17.22 -1.49
N HIS A 161 -19.18 -17.98 -1.09
CA HIS A 161 -18.90 -19.28 -1.69
C HIS A 161 -19.70 -20.38 -1.02
#